data_f3ac26c3c1b0d0290bab20b6639c7b59
#
_entry.id   f3ac26c3c1b0d0290bab20b6639c7b59
#
_cell.length_a   1.000
_cell.length_b   1.000
_cell.length_c   1.000
_cell.angle_alpha   90.00
_cell.angle_beta   90.00
_cell.angle_gamma   90.00
#
_symmetry.space_group_name_H-M   'P 1'
#
loop_
_entity.id
_entity.type
_entity.pdbx_description
1 polymer ?
#
loop_
_entity_poly.entity_id
_entity_poly.type
_entity_poly.pdbx_seq_one_letter_code
_entity_poly.pdbx_strand_id
1 'polypeptide(L)'
;MTLALFDLDNTLLAGDSDHAWGEFLAEKGHVDAEAYARANDRFFADYQSGTLDINAFCQFVFAVLARNTPATLAQWHAEFMRERIEPMLLSKAQALLEKHRQLGHTLVIITATNQFVTGPIAKRLGVEHLIATQPEQDANGHYTGQV
;
A
#
# COMPACT_ATOMS: atom_id res chain seq x y z
N MET A 1 20.47 20.82 -0.89
CA MET A 1 19.53 19.72 -1.22
C MET A 1 18.19 20.01 -0.58
N THR A 2 17.11 19.92 -1.34
CA THR A 2 15.75 20.15 -0.84
C THR A 2 14.96 18.84 -0.92
N LEU A 3 14.34 18.43 0.19
CA LEU A 3 13.44 17.29 0.23
C LEU A 3 12.00 17.76 0.00
N ALA A 4 11.26 17.02 -0.81
CA ALA A 4 9.81 17.15 -0.97
C ALA A 4 9.16 15.89 -0.44
N LEU A 5 8.50 16.00 0.70
CA LEU A 5 7.88 14.88 1.42
C LEU A 5 6.39 14.82 1.09
N PHE A 6 5.91 13.65 0.74
CA PHE A 6 4.51 13.41 0.36
C PHE A 6 3.93 12.26 1.17
N ASP A 7 2.74 12.45 1.68
CA ASP A 7 1.86 11.36 2.07
C ASP A 7 1.27 10.69 0.83
N LEU A 8 0.79 9.46 0.94
CA LEU A 8 0.29 8.69 -0.20
C LEU A 8 -1.24 8.61 -0.21
N ASP A 9 -1.82 7.92 0.76
CA ASP A 9 -3.25 7.60 0.81
C ASP A 9 -4.07 8.86 1.04
N ASN A 10 -5.11 9.08 0.22
CA ASN A 10 -5.92 10.31 0.22
C ASN A 10 -5.12 11.61 0.02
N THR A 11 -3.89 11.55 -0.47
CA THR A 11 -3.02 12.70 -0.78
C THR A 11 -2.57 12.64 -2.24
N LEU A 12 -1.73 11.69 -2.60
CA LEU A 12 -1.33 11.42 -3.99
C LEU A 12 -2.33 10.50 -4.72
N LEU A 13 -3.07 9.72 -3.95
CA LEU A 13 -4.14 8.84 -4.42
C LEU A 13 -5.50 9.37 -3.98
N ALA A 14 -6.53 9.15 -4.80
CA ALA A 14 -7.94 9.38 -4.45
C ALA A 14 -8.52 8.16 -3.72
N GLY A 15 -7.94 7.80 -2.57
CA GLY A 15 -8.37 6.69 -1.75
C GLY A 15 -7.27 6.12 -0.88
N ASP A 16 -7.61 5.10 -0.10
CA ASP A 16 -6.73 4.37 0.80
C ASP A 16 -6.28 3.06 0.12
N SER A 17 -4.97 2.95 -0.15
CA SER A 17 -4.42 1.80 -0.87
C SER A 17 -4.42 0.52 -0.04
N ASP A 18 -4.31 0.63 1.29
CA ASP A 18 -4.31 -0.53 2.18
C ASP A 18 -5.70 -1.16 2.28
N HIS A 19 -6.73 -0.33 2.49
CA HIS A 19 -8.11 -0.78 2.47
C HIS A 19 -8.50 -1.37 1.11
N ALA A 20 -8.15 -0.69 0.02
CA ALA A 20 -8.41 -1.16 -1.35
C ALA A 20 -7.73 -2.50 -1.66
N TRP A 21 -6.54 -2.77 -1.12
CA TRP A 21 -5.88 -4.06 -1.23
C TRP A 21 -6.71 -5.17 -0.58
N GLY A 22 -7.23 -4.93 0.63
CA GLY A 22 -8.12 -5.87 1.31
C GLY A 22 -9.42 -6.15 0.55
N GLU A 23 -10.06 -5.12 0.01
CA GLU A 23 -11.24 -5.27 -0.85
C GLU A 23 -10.93 -6.10 -2.10
N PHE A 24 -9.81 -5.81 -2.76
CA PHE A 24 -9.35 -6.54 -3.94
C PHE A 24 -9.15 -8.04 -3.64
N LEU A 25 -8.48 -8.37 -2.54
CA LEU A 25 -8.29 -9.77 -2.12
C LEU A 25 -9.61 -10.52 -1.92
N ALA A 26 -10.58 -9.86 -1.28
CA ALA A 26 -11.90 -10.44 -1.04
C ALA A 26 -12.70 -10.63 -2.34
N GLU A 27 -12.74 -9.62 -3.19
CA GLU A 27 -13.47 -9.67 -4.47
C GLU A 27 -12.91 -10.69 -5.46
N LYS A 28 -11.59 -10.89 -5.47
CA LYS A 28 -10.92 -11.88 -6.33
C LYS A 28 -10.98 -13.31 -5.77
N GLY A 29 -11.47 -13.48 -4.54
CA GLY A 29 -11.53 -14.79 -3.88
C GLY A 29 -10.16 -15.32 -3.45
N HIS A 30 -9.19 -14.43 -3.24
CA HIS A 30 -7.86 -14.81 -2.75
C HIS A 30 -7.86 -15.10 -1.25
N VAL A 31 -8.92 -14.70 -0.56
CA VAL A 31 -9.21 -14.93 0.86
C VAL A 31 -10.67 -15.29 1.03
N ASP A 32 -11.08 -15.74 2.24
CA ASP A 32 -12.52 -15.86 2.56
C ASP A 32 -13.16 -14.49 2.45
N ALA A 33 -13.94 -14.28 1.39
CA ALA A 33 -14.41 -12.96 0.98
C ALA A 33 -15.23 -12.26 2.08
N GLU A 34 -16.15 -13.00 2.72
CA GLU A 34 -17.05 -12.42 3.70
C GLU A 34 -16.33 -12.10 5.02
N ALA A 35 -15.55 -13.05 5.53
CA ALA A 35 -14.82 -12.87 6.78
C ALA A 35 -13.74 -11.78 6.66
N TYR A 36 -13.02 -11.78 5.52
CA TYR A 36 -11.96 -10.81 5.28
C TYR A 36 -12.51 -9.40 5.08
N ALA A 37 -13.57 -9.23 4.29
CA ALA A 37 -14.21 -7.94 4.07
C ALA A 37 -14.69 -7.32 5.38
N ARG A 38 -15.39 -8.10 6.23
CA ARG A 38 -15.82 -7.61 7.55
C ARG A 38 -14.66 -7.16 8.43
N ALA A 39 -13.55 -7.90 8.44
CA ALA A 39 -12.36 -7.54 9.21
C ALA A 39 -11.69 -6.28 8.65
N ASN A 40 -11.55 -6.20 7.33
CA ASN A 40 -10.97 -5.05 6.63
C ASN A 40 -11.75 -3.76 6.91
N ASP A 41 -13.09 -3.82 6.80
CA ASP A 41 -13.97 -2.68 7.06
C ASP A 41 -13.91 -2.24 8.53
N ARG A 42 -13.82 -3.19 9.47
CA ARG A 42 -13.68 -2.88 10.90
C ARG A 42 -12.37 -2.17 11.17
N PHE A 43 -11.24 -2.66 10.66
CA PHE A 43 -9.95 -2.01 10.82
C PHE A 43 -9.92 -0.62 10.17
N PHE A 44 -10.58 -0.44 9.04
CA PHE A 44 -10.70 0.85 8.40
C PHE A 44 -11.52 1.84 9.25
N ALA A 45 -12.63 1.40 9.83
CA ALA A 45 -13.42 2.20 10.77
C ALA A 45 -12.65 2.58 12.03
N ASP A 46 -11.87 1.63 12.59
CA ASP A 46 -11.00 1.87 13.75
C ASP A 46 -9.90 2.89 13.42
N TYR A 47 -9.33 2.81 12.22
CA TYR A 47 -8.38 3.81 11.71
C TYR A 47 -9.00 5.20 11.64
N GLN A 48 -10.18 5.33 11.04
CA GLN A 48 -10.88 6.61 10.91
C GLN A 48 -11.26 7.23 12.26
N SER A 49 -11.56 6.40 13.26
CA SER A 49 -11.88 6.86 14.62
C SER A 49 -10.65 7.07 15.52
N GLY A 50 -9.45 6.72 15.04
CA GLY A 50 -8.21 6.84 15.82
C GLY A 50 -8.03 5.78 16.90
N THR A 51 -8.74 4.66 16.81
CA THR A 51 -8.72 3.55 17.78
C THR A 51 -8.04 2.29 17.26
N LEU A 52 -7.37 2.37 16.10
CA LEU A 52 -6.74 1.22 15.45
C LEU A 52 -5.64 0.61 16.33
N ASP A 53 -5.75 -0.70 16.61
CA ASP A 53 -4.63 -1.52 17.08
C ASP A 53 -3.75 -1.86 15.87
N ILE A 54 -2.65 -1.15 15.73
CA ILE A 54 -1.73 -1.30 14.61
C ILE A 54 -1.09 -2.70 14.55
N ASN A 55 -0.82 -3.32 15.70
CA ASN A 55 -0.22 -4.65 15.74
C ASN A 55 -1.21 -5.72 15.25
N ALA A 56 -2.46 -5.65 15.70
CA ALA A 56 -3.51 -6.55 15.23
C ALA A 56 -3.77 -6.37 13.72
N PHE A 57 -3.74 -5.13 13.24
CA PHE A 57 -3.89 -4.84 11.81
C PHE A 57 -2.73 -5.40 10.97
N CYS A 58 -1.48 -5.16 11.39
CA CYS A 58 -0.31 -5.72 10.71
C CYS A 58 -0.35 -7.25 10.66
N GLN A 59 -0.69 -7.91 11.76
CA GLN A 59 -0.86 -9.38 11.80
C GLN A 59 -1.92 -9.86 10.80
N PHE A 60 -3.04 -9.16 10.72
CA PHE A 60 -4.11 -9.48 9.77
C PHE A 60 -3.65 -9.37 8.32
N VAL A 61 -3.03 -8.26 7.95
CA VAL A 61 -2.58 -8.01 6.56
C VAL A 61 -1.43 -8.95 6.19
N PHE A 62 -0.43 -9.09 7.06
CA PHE A 62 0.78 -9.85 6.75
C PHE A 62 0.58 -11.36 6.80
N ALA A 63 -0.47 -11.85 7.46
CA ALA A 63 -0.85 -13.26 7.39
C ALA A 63 -1.17 -13.72 5.96
N VAL A 64 -1.74 -12.85 5.14
CA VAL A 64 -2.00 -13.14 3.72
C VAL A 64 -0.69 -13.22 2.94
N LEU A 65 0.24 -12.30 3.21
CA LEU A 65 1.55 -12.29 2.57
C LEU A 65 2.34 -13.57 2.92
N ALA A 66 2.33 -13.97 4.19
CA ALA A 66 3.05 -15.15 4.67
C ALA A 66 2.55 -16.48 4.08
N ARG A 67 1.27 -16.55 3.71
CA ARG A 67 0.64 -17.78 3.17
C ARG A 67 0.85 -17.96 1.67
N ASN A 68 1.40 -16.98 0.98
CA ASN A 68 1.51 -17.00 -0.47
C ASN A 68 2.97 -16.78 -0.91
N THR A 69 3.31 -17.32 -2.08
CA THR A 69 4.65 -17.13 -2.63
C THR A 69 4.87 -15.71 -3.13
N PRO A 70 6.10 -15.19 -3.14
CA PRO A 70 6.40 -13.88 -3.71
C PRO A 70 5.93 -13.73 -5.17
N ALA A 71 6.04 -14.78 -5.97
CA ALA A 71 5.59 -14.79 -7.37
C ALA A 71 4.06 -14.63 -7.48
N THR A 72 3.31 -15.35 -6.67
CA THR A 72 1.84 -15.23 -6.61
C THR A 72 1.42 -13.83 -6.17
N LEU A 73 2.05 -13.31 -5.11
CA LEU A 73 1.77 -11.96 -4.61
C LEU A 73 2.09 -10.88 -5.63
N ALA A 74 3.20 -11.01 -6.36
CA ALA A 74 3.56 -10.06 -7.42
C ALA A 74 2.53 -10.05 -8.56
N GLN A 75 1.98 -11.21 -8.90
CA GLN A 75 0.94 -11.38 -9.91
C GLN A 75 -0.37 -10.69 -9.48
N TRP A 76 -0.81 -10.93 -8.25
CA TRP A 76 -1.98 -10.25 -7.67
C TRP A 76 -1.77 -8.75 -7.60
N HIS A 77 -0.59 -8.31 -7.19
CA HIS A 77 -0.29 -6.88 -7.09
C HIS A 77 -0.31 -6.18 -8.45
N ALA A 78 0.17 -6.83 -9.50
CA ALA A 78 0.11 -6.29 -10.87
C ALA A 78 -1.34 -6.08 -11.34
N GLU A 79 -2.24 -7.01 -11.00
CA GLU A 79 -3.67 -6.88 -11.27
C GLU A 79 -4.31 -5.77 -10.43
N PHE A 80 -3.98 -5.71 -9.15
CA PHE A 80 -4.40 -4.64 -8.24
C PHE A 80 -4.00 -3.25 -8.75
N MET A 81 -2.78 -3.09 -9.24
CA MET A 81 -2.32 -1.83 -9.83
C MET A 81 -3.23 -1.40 -10.98
N ARG A 82 -3.54 -2.31 -11.91
CA ARG A 82 -4.38 -1.98 -13.08
C ARG A 82 -5.82 -1.66 -12.70
N GLU A 83 -6.39 -2.44 -11.78
CA GLU A 83 -7.83 -2.36 -11.49
C GLU A 83 -8.18 -1.33 -10.43
N ARG A 84 -7.28 -1.08 -9.47
CA ARG A 84 -7.55 -0.24 -8.30
C ARG A 84 -6.70 1.00 -8.23
N ILE A 85 -5.40 0.89 -8.45
CA ILE A 85 -4.49 2.02 -8.27
C ILE A 85 -4.54 3.00 -9.45
N GLU A 86 -4.49 2.53 -10.68
CA GLU A 86 -4.57 3.43 -11.84
C GLU A 86 -5.79 4.36 -11.79
N PRO A 87 -7.01 3.90 -11.45
CA PRO A 87 -8.17 4.79 -11.29
C PRO A 87 -8.05 5.79 -10.14
N MET A 88 -7.21 5.50 -9.13
CA MET A 88 -6.98 6.39 -7.97
C MET A 88 -5.92 7.47 -8.23
N LEU A 89 -5.16 7.38 -9.31
CA LEU A 89 -4.10 8.34 -9.60
C LEU A 89 -4.69 9.72 -9.90
N LEU A 90 -4.25 10.73 -9.13
CA LEU A 90 -4.70 12.10 -9.30
C LEU A 90 -3.77 12.86 -10.26
N SER A 91 -4.32 13.43 -11.32
CA SER A 91 -3.54 14.24 -12.27
C SER A 91 -2.85 15.43 -11.61
N LYS A 92 -3.50 16.07 -10.64
CA LYS A 92 -2.92 17.17 -9.85
C LYS A 92 -1.73 16.72 -9.01
N ALA A 93 -1.79 15.50 -8.45
CA ALA A 93 -0.68 14.92 -7.69
C ALA A 93 0.52 14.65 -8.61
N GLN A 94 0.29 14.06 -9.77
CA GLN A 94 1.35 13.83 -10.76
C GLN A 94 1.98 15.14 -11.23
N ALA A 95 1.18 16.18 -11.47
CA ALA A 95 1.69 17.50 -11.83
C ALA A 95 2.53 18.14 -10.71
N LEU A 96 2.13 17.96 -9.44
CA LEU A 96 2.88 18.44 -8.28
C LEU A 96 4.23 17.71 -8.15
N LEU A 97 4.25 16.39 -8.29
CA LEU A 97 5.49 15.60 -8.28
C LEU A 97 6.45 16.07 -9.39
N GLU A 98 5.92 16.27 -10.60
CA GLU A 98 6.72 16.75 -11.73
C GLU A 98 7.29 18.14 -11.49
N LYS A 99 6.51 19.05 -10.92
CA LYS A 99 6.99 20.39 -10.54
C LYS A 99 8.19 20.31 -9.60
N HIS A 100 8.10 19.48 -8.55
CA HIS A 100 9.22 19.31 -7.61
C HIS A 100 10.43 18.65 -8.25
N ARG A 101 10.20 17.70 -9.17
CA ARG A 101 11.28 17.06 -9.93
C ARG A 101 12.03 18.08 -10.81
N GLN A 102 11.32 18.95 -11.51
CA GLN A 102 11.91 20.00 -12.33
C GLN A 102 12.70 21.03 -11.50
N LEU A 103 12.33 21.24 -10.23
CA LEU A 103 13.08 22.09 -9.30
C LEU A 103 14.32 21.41 -8.71
N GLY A 104 14.60 20.17 -9.09
CA GLY A 104 15.74 19.40 -8.56
C GLY A 104 15.56 18.94 -7.12
N HIS A 105 14.33 18.91 -6.61
CA HIS A 105 14.04 18.41 -5.27
C HIS A 105 14.10 16.89 -5.23
N THR A 106 14.56 16.32 -4.11
CA THR A 106 14.48 14.89 -3.85
C THR A 106 13.08 14.57 -3.34
N LEU A 107 12.35 13.74 -4.09
CA LEU A 107 10.98 13.35 -3.74
C LEU A 107 11.00 12.11 -2.83
N VAL A 108 10.24 12.17 -1.75
CA VAL A 108 10.10 11.07 -0.78
C VAL A 108 8.62 10.85 -0.48
N ILE A 109 8.15 9.62 -0.56
CA ILE A 109 6.83 9.23 -0.04
C ILE A 109 7.04 8.68 1.38
N ILE A 110 6.24 9.16 2.33
CA ILE A 110 6.19 8.66 3.71
C ILE A 110 4.76 8.19 3.98
N THR A 111 4.59 6.92 4.33
CA THR A 111 3.28 6.33 4.59
C THR A 111 3.37 5.26 5.68
N ALA A 112 2.29 5.10 6.46
CA ALA A 112 2.15 3.99 7.39
C ALA A 112 1.76 2.68 6.69
N THR A 113 1.21 2.75 5.48
CA THR A 113 0.87 1.58 4.67
C THR A 113 2.13 0.81 4.31
N ASN A 114 2.04 -0.52 4.36
CA ASN A 114 3.20 -1.40 4.19
C ASN A 114 3.85 -1.31 2.80
N GLN A 115 5.13 -1.61 2.74
CA GLN A 115 5.94 -1.49 1.52
C GLN A 115 5.53 -2.47 0.42
N PHE A 116 4.95 -3.62 0.76
CA PHE A 116 4.45 -4.55 -0.27
C PHE A 116 3.37 -3.88 -1.12
N VAL A 117 2.39 -3.21 -0.49
CA VAL A 117 1.32 -2.49 -1.19
C VAL A 117 1.87 -1.24 -1.89
N THR A 118 2.69 -0.44 -1.22
CA THR A 118 3.06 0.91 -1.65
C THR A 118 4.27 0.99 -2.56
N GLY A 119 5.16 0.00 -2.54
CA GLY A 119 6.39 -0.01 -3.35
C GLY A 119 6.12 0.15 -4.85
N PRO A 120 5.27 -0.70 -5.47
CA PRO A 120 4.90 -0.56 -6.88
C PRO A 120 4.17 0.76 -7.19
N ILE A 121 3.41 1.30 -6.24
CA ILE A 121 2.72 2.59 -6.39
C ILE A 121 3.74 3.73 -6.46
N ALA A 122 4.71 3.77 -5.54
CA ALA A 122 5.78 4.76 -5.55
C ALA A 122 6.58 4.70 -6.87
N LYS A 123 6.90 3.50 -7.34
CA LYS A 123 7.55 3.28 -8.63
C LYS A 123 6.72 3.82 -9.79
N ARG A 124 5.41 3.57 -9.80
CA ARG A 124 4.48 4.08 -10.82
C ARG A 124 4.43 5.61 -10.84
N LEU A 125 4.54 6.25 -9.69
CA LEU A 125 4.59 7.71 -9.53
C LEU A 125 5.98 8.29 -9.85
N GLY A 126 6.99 7.46 -10.11
CA GLY A 126 8.37 7.88 -10.35
C GLY A 126 9.07 8.46 -9.13
N VAL A 127 8.70 8.00 -7.93
CA VAL A 127 9.32 8.40 -6.67
C VAL A 127 10.23 7.28 -6.18
N GLU A 128 11.53 7.55 -6.08
CA GLU A 128 12.54 6.54 -5.73
C GLU A 128 12.62 6.27 -4.22
N HIS A 129 12.30 7.25 -3.41
CA HIS A 129 12.44 7.15 -1.96
C HIS A 129 11.07 6.93 -1.31
N LEU A 130 10.94 5.77 -0.67
CA LEU A 130 9.73 5.37 0.05
C LEU A 130 10.11 5.00 1.49
N ILE A 131 9.44 5.64 2.45
CA ILE A 131 9.49 5.27 3.86
C ILE A 131 8.10 4.71 4.20
N ALA A 132 8.05 3.41 4.46
CA ALA A 132 6.82 2.66 4.70
C ALA A 132 7.05 1.60 5.79
N THR A 133 5.96 1.06 6.35
CA THR A 133 6.05 -0.10 7.24
C THR A 133 6.65 -1.28 6.49
N GLN A 134 7.65 -1.95 7.07
CA GLN A 134 8.41 -3.02 6.42
C GLN A 134 7.88 -4.39 6.86
N PRO A 135 7.17 -5.15 5.99
CA PRO A 135 6.91 -6.55 6.28
C PRO A 135 8.22 -7.34 6.25
N GLU A 136 8.46 -8.16 7.28
CA GLU A 136 9.66 -8.98 7.34
C GLU A 136 9.67 -10.05 6.25
N GLN A 137 10.85 -10.27 5.64
CA GLN A 137 11.08 -11.33 4.66
C GLN A 137 12.25 -12.21 5.12
N ASP A 138 12.16 -13.49 4.83
CA ASP A 138 13.26 -14.43 5.03
C ASP A 138 14.35 -14.28 3.93
N ALA A 139 15.41 -15.08 4.03
CA ALA A 139 16.52 -15.07 3.08
C ALA A 139 16.12 -15.43 1.62
N ASN A 140 14.96 -16.05 1.44
CA ASN A 140 14.41 -16.44 0.13
C ASN A 140 13.37 -15.44 -0.39
N GLY A 141 13.12 -14.35 0.35
CA GLY A 141 12.16 -13.31 -0.01
C GLY A 141 10.70 -13.66 0.34
N HIS A 142 10.45 -14.73 1.09
CA HIS A 142 9.11 -15.03 1.58
C HIS A 142 8.78 -14.18 2.80
N TYR A 143 7.55 -13.69 2.86
CA TYR A 143 7.08 -12.94 4.01
C TYR A 143 6.86 -13.84 5.21
N THR A 144 7.29 -13.39 6.40
CA THR A 144 7.18 -14.17 7.64
C THR A 144 5.88 -13.92 8.40
N GLY A 145 5.16 -12.85 8.07
CA GLY A 145 3.98 -12.40 8.79
C GLY A 145 4.28 -11.41 9.92
N GLN A 146 5.53 -11.01 10.07
CA GLN A 146 6.00 -10.04 11.05
C GLN A 146 6.32 -8.68 10.41
N VAL A 147 6.51 -7.67 11.26
CA VAL A 147 6.96 -6.32 10.89
C VAL A 147 8.46 -6.23 10.98
#